data_125973e67d7af185d49996578437da4b
#
_entry.id   125973e67d7af185d49996578437da4b
#
_cell.length_a   1.000
_cell.length_b   1.000
_cell.length_c   1.000
_cell.angle_alpha   90.00
_cell.angle_beta   90.00
_cell.angle_gamma   90.00
#
_symmetry.space_group_name_H-M   'P 1'
#
loop_
_entity.id
_entity.type
_entity.pdbx_description
1 polymer ?
#
loop_
_entity_poly.entity_id
_entity_poly.type
_entity_poly.pdbx_seq_one_letter_code
_entity_poly.pdbx_strand_id
1 'polypeptide(L)'
;MSNLTDLFDLTGKVALTTGSSIGMGRALAEGLAIAGAKVVISSRKADICENTANEINDMVGEDRAIAIPCNVGYKEQLQRLVEETHSRLGPIDILFNNAGVNPFHGSASDIPDEAFDKIMNTNVRSNHWICQMVLPDMIAKKDGVIVITSSNGAFMPSTELGTYAISKAADLALVRNLAAEHGSNNIRVNALCPGVFKTRFAHVLWNDEDGSERSAAEITLKRFGEPEELRGVSVFLASRAASYMTGEALIVDGGRVMVR
;
A
#
# COMPACT_ATOMS: atom_id res chain seq x y z
N MET A 1 -5.72 -13.05 30.24
CA MET A 1 -4.83 -13.39 29.08
C MET A 1 -5.51 -12.81 27.85
N SER A 2 -4.82 -11.98 27.06
CA SER A 2 -5.36 -11.51 25.79
C SER A 2 -5.55 -12.71 24.86
N ASN A 3 -6.71 -12.82 24.21
CA ASN A 3 -6.94 -13.83 23.18
C ASN A 3 -6.06 -13.50 21.96
N LEU A 4 -5.63 -14.51 21.21
CA LEU A 4 -4.85 -14.29 19.99
C LEU A 4 -5.58 -13.38 19.00
N THR A 5 -6.89 -13.51 18.91
CA THR A 5 -7.75 -12.66 18.06
C THR A 5 -7.66 -11.18 18.43
N ASP A 6 -7.47 -10.84 19.72
CA ASP A 6 -7.35 -9.45 20.17
C ASP A 6 -6.09 -8.75 19.64
N LEU A 7 -5.08 -9.52 19.22
CA LEU A 7 -3.87 -8.97 18.58
C LEU A 7 -4.14 -8.40 17.19
N PHE A 8 -5.15 -8.90 16.51
CA PHE A 8 -5.51 -8.52 15.15
C PHE A 8 -6.72 -7.57 15.09
N ASP A 9 -7.30 -7.23 16.24
CA ASP A 9 -8.45 -6.32 16.31
C ASP A 9 -8.02 -4.88 16.00
N LEU A 10 -8.73 -4.26 15.04
CA LEU A 10 -8.57 -2.88 14.61
C LEU A 10 -9.80 -2.02 14.93
N THR A 11 -10.70 -2.51 15.78
CA THR A 11 -11.90 -1.77 16.20
C THR A 11 -11.53 -0.40 16.77
N GLY A 12 -12.21 0.64 16.28
CA GLY A 12 -11.96 2.03 16.68
C GLY A 12 -10.79 2.71 15.97
N LYS A 13 -10.06 2.02 15.08
CA LYS A 13 -8.99 2.61 14.27
C LYS A 13 -9.53 3.21 12.98
N VAL A 14 -8.91 4.31 12.54
CA VAL A 14 -9.14 4.95 11.24
C VAL A 14 -7.97 4.62 10.31
N ALA A 15 -8.27 3.98 9.19
CA ALA A 15 -7.28 3.59 8.19
C ALA A 15 -7.51 4.32 6.86
N LEU A 16 -6.45 4.92 6.33
CA LEU A 16 -6.42 5.53 5.00
C LEU A 16 -5.58 4.68 4.06
N THR A 17 -6.16 4.22 2.96
CA THR A 17 -5.45 3.46 1.92
C THR A 17 -5.50 4.20 0.59
N THR A 18 -4.36 4.61 0.04
CA THR A 18 -4.30 5.23 -1.29
C THR A 18 -4.29 4.19 -2.40
N GLY A 19 -4.91 4.49 -3.55
CA GLY A 19 -5.03 3.54 -4.66
C GLY A 19 -5.88 2.32 -4.32
N SER A 20 -6.90 2.47 -3.49
CA SER A 20 -7.67 1.39 -2.88
C SER A 20 -9.00 1.06 -3.55
N SER A 21 -9.29 1.62 -4.73
CA SER A 21 -10.54 1.33 -5.42
C SER A 21 -10.55 0.01 -6.21
N ILE A 22 -9.39 -0.60 -6.48
CA ILE A 22 -9.26 -1.88 -7.21
C ILE A 22 -7.99 -2.62 -6.79
N GLY A 23 -7.92 -3.93 -7.09
CA GLY A 23 -6.71 -4.75 -6.99
C GLY A 23 -6.14 -4.82 -5.57
N MET A 24 -4.81 -4.75 -5.44
CA MET A 24 -4.13 -4.91 -4.14
C MET A 24 -4.62 -3.91 -3.10
N GLY A 25 -4.72 -2.61 -3.45
CA GLY A 25 -5.16 -1.58 -2.52
C GLY A 25 -6.57 -1.81 -1.99
N ARG A 26 -7.48 -2.32 -2.83
CA ARG A 26 -8.81 -2.74 -2.41
C ARG A 26 -8.72 -3.90 -1.41
N ALA A 27 -7.97 -4.94 -1.71
CA ALA A 27 -7.81 -6.09 -0.82
C ALA A 27 -7.17 -5.69 0.54
N LEU A 28 -6.20 -4.77 0.53
CA LEU A 28 -5.63 -4.21 1.77
C LEU A 28 -6.71 -3.52 2.62
N ALA A 29 -7.53 -2.65 2.00
CA ALA A 29 -8.61 -1.96 2.70
C ALA A 29 -9.72 -2.91 3.20
N GLU A 30 -10.07 -3.93 2.40
CA GLU A 30 -11.01 -4.99 2.81
C GLU A 30 -10.53 -5.71 4.07
N GLY A 31 -9.25 -6.12 4.12
CA GLY A 31 -8.67 -6.76 5.30
C GLY A 31 -8.79 -5.89 6.54
N LEU A 32 -8.46 -4.59 6.44
CA LEU A 32 -8.56 -3.64 7.54
C LEU A 32 -10.02 -3.46 8.02
N ALA A 33 -10.98 -3.37 7.09
CA ALA A 33 -12.40 -3.24 7.43
C ALA A 33 -12.95 -4.51 8.11
N ILE A 34 -12.58 -5.70 7.62
CA ILE A 34 -12.94 -6.99 8.23
C ILE A 34 -12.40 -7.07 9.67
N ALA A 35 -11.20 -6.56 9.92
CA ALA A 35 -10.59 -6.52 11.26
C ALA A 35 -11.15 -5.42 12.17
N GLY A 36 -12.12 -4.60 11.73
CA GLY A 36 -12.83 -3.64 12.57
C GLY A 36 -12.49 -2.18 12.34
N ALA A 37 -11.51 -1.85 11.48
CA ALA A 37 -11.17 -0.46 11.19
C ALA A 37 -12.24 0.24 10.35
N LYS A 38 -12.38 1.56 10.56
CA LYS A 38 -13.03 2.45 9.58
C LYS A 38 -12.01 2.75 8.49
N VAL A 39 -12.40 2.59 7.21
CA VAL A 39 -11.46 2.68 6.09
C VAL A 39 -11.87 3.77 5.10
N VAL A 40 -10.87 4.48 4.58
CA VAL A 40 -11.03 5.43 3.49
C VAL A 40 -10.58 4.78 2.19
N ILE A 41 -11.49 4.70 1.24
CA ILE A 41 -11.23 4.24 -0.13
C ILE A 41 -10.89 5.46 -0.99
N SER A 42 -9.67 5.52 -1.50
CA SER A 42 -9.17 6.66 -2.22
C SER A 42 -8.44 6.28 -3.52
N SER A 43 -8.92 6.81 -4.61
CA SER A 43 -8.29 6.79 -5.94
C SER A 43 -8.81 7.94 -6.78
N ARG A 44 -8.36 8.04 -8.05
CA ARG A 44 -8.71 9.17 -8.93
C ARG A 44 -10.17 9.19 -9.40
N LYS A 45 -10.87 8.06 -9.39
CA LYS A 45 -12.24 7.91 -9.93
C LYS A 45 -13.23 7.79 -8.79
N ALA A 46 -14.08 8.83 -8.62
CA ALA A 46 -15.05 8.93 -7.55
C ALA A 46 -16.04 7.76 -7.56
N ASP A 47 -16.64 7.49 -8.73
CA ASP A 47 -17.59 6.41 -8.95
C ASP A 47 -17.08 5.05 -8.52
N ILE A 48 -15.80 4.73 -8.84
CA ILE A 48 -15.20 3.46 -8.47
C ILE A 48 -14.91 3.42 -6.96
N CYS A 49 -14.48 4.54 -6.37
CA CYS A 49 -14.26 4.61 -4.92
C CYS A 49 -15.57 4.39 -4.15
N GLU A 50 -16.66 5.02 -4.57
CA GLU A 50 -17.99 4.89 -3.97
C GLU A 50 -18.51 3.46 -4.07
N ASN A 51 -18.44 2.84 -5.26
CA ASN A 51 -18.84 1.45 -5.44
C ASN A 51 -18.04 0.51 -4.54
N THR A 52 -16.71 0.68 -4.47
CA THR A 52 -15.85 -0.15 -3.61
C THR A 52 -16.16 0.05 -2.13
N ALA A 53 -16.42 1.28 -1.68
CA ALA A 53 -16.80 1.54 -0.30
C ALA A 53 -18.12 0.84 0.06
N ASN A 54 -19.13 0.92 -0.82
CA ASN A 54 -20.42 0.25 -0.64
C ASN A 54 -20.24 -1.28 -0.59
N GLU A 55 -19.49 -1.87 -1.52
CA GLU A 55 -19.21 -3.31 -1.54
C GLU A 55 -18.50 -3.79 -0.26
N ILE A 56 -17.57 -2.99 0.30
CA ILE A 56 -16.92 -3.29 1.58
C ILE A 56 -17.94 -3.21 2.73
N ASN A 57 -18.79 -2.19 2.77
CA ASN A 57 -19.84 -2.05 3.78
C ASN A 57 -20.81 -3.23 3.75
N ASP A 58 -21.24 -3.64 2.56
CA ASP A 58 -22.08 -4.84 2.38
C ASP A 58 -21.38 -6.12 2.86
N MET A 59 -20.09 -6.24 2.58
CA MET A 59 -19.28 -7.40 3.01
C MET A 59 -19.16 -7.52 4.52
N VAL A 60 -18.98 -6.39 5.23
CA VAL A 60 -18.80 -6.38 6.70
C VAL A 60 -20.12 -6.20 7.46
N GLY A 61 -21.20 -5.85 6.77
CA GLY A 61 -22.52 -5.61 7.36
C GLY A 61 -22.65 -4.35 8.21
N GLU A 62 -21.74 -3.38 8.01
CA GLU A 62 -21.67 -2.13 8.77
C GLU A 62 -21.07 -1.00 7.90
N ASP A 63 -21.39 0.26 8.22
CA ASP A 63 -20.83 1.45 7.55
C ASP A 63 -19.38 1.73 8.03
N ARG A 64 -18.43 0.95 7.55
CA ARG A 64 -17.00 1.07 7.88
C ARG A 64 -16.17 1.74 6.81
N ALA A 65 -16.61 1.73 5.56
CA ALA A 65 -15.88 2.29 4.43
C ALA A 65 -16.52 3.57 3.92
N ILE A 66 -15.70 4.58 3.64
CA ILE A 66 -16.12 5.81 2.95
C ILE A 66 -15.23 6.07 1.74
N ALA A 67 -15.78 6.73 0.72
CA ALA A 67 -15.03 7.16 -0.45
C ALA A 67 -14.58 8.61 -0.33
N ILE A 68 -13.29 8.87 -0.58
CA ILE A 68 -12.72 10.22 -0.74
C ILE A 68 -11.77 10.19 -1.94
N PRO A 69 -12.21 10.66 -3.11
CA PRO A 69 -11.39 10.64 -4.32
C PRO A 69 -10.17 11.54 -4.20
N CYS A 70 -9.00 11.04 -4.65
CA CYS A 70 -7.75 11.78 -4.64
C CYS A 70 -6.80 11.33 -5.76
N ASN A 71 -6.18 12.30 -6.44
CA ASN A 71 -4.99 12.06 -7.24
C ASN A 71 -3.76 12.41 -6.40
N VAL A 72 -3.03 11.38 -5.95
CA VAL A 72 -1.86 11.52 -5.07
C VAL A 72 -0.70 12.34 -5.68
N GLY A 73 -0.70 12.54 -6.99
CA GLY A 73 0.28 13.39 -7.67
C GLY A 73 0.13 14.91 -7.39
N TYR A 74 -0.90 15.33 -6.66
CA TYR A 74 -1.17 16.73 -6.30
C TYR A 74 -1.24 16.89 -4.79
N LYS A 75 -0.32 17.69 -4.24
CA LYS A 75 -0.18 17.90 -2.79
C LYS A 75 -1.46 18.44 -2.14
N GLU A 76 -2.15 19.34 -2.83
CA GLU A 76 -3.40 19.97 -2.39
C GLU A 76 -4.55 18.97 -2.32
N GLN A 77 -4.55 17.94 -3.18
CA GLN A 77 -5.54 16.87 -3.11
C GLN A 77 -5.26 15.93 -1.93
N LEU A 78 -3.99 15.64 -1.63
CA LEU A 78 -3.61 14.89 -0.44
C LEU A 78 -3.98 15.62 0.85
N GLN A 79 -3.79 16.95 0.91
CA GLN A 79 -4.22 17.77 2.04
C GLN A 79 -5.73 17.65 2.27
N ARG A 80 -6.53 17.85 1.22
CA ARG A 80 -7.99 17.66 1.30
C ARG A 80 -8.41 16.25 1.71
N LEU A 81 -7.73 15.22 1.20
CA LEU A 81 -7.96 13.83 1.57
C LEU A 81 -7.80 13.61 3.09
N VAL A 82 -6.71 14.13 3.67
CA VAL A 82 -6.45 14.03 5.12
C VAL A 82 -7.46 14.84 5.92
N GLU A 83 -7.72 16.10 5.53
CA GLU A 83 -8.69 16.98 6.20
C GLU A 83 -10.12 16.40 6.17
N GLU A 84 -10.56 15.87 5.04
CA GLU A 84 -11.88 15.23 4.92
C GLU A 84 -11.95 13.93 5.72
N THR A 85 -10.87 13.14 5.75
CA THR A 85 -10.80 11.96 6.62
C THR A 85 -10.95 12.36 8.09
N HIS A 86 -10.23 13.38 8.54
CA HIS A 86 -10.34 13.89 9.92
C HIS A 86 -11.76 14.35 10.25
N SER A 87 -12.40 15.08 9.34
CA SER A 87 -13.77 15.58 9.54
C SER A 87 -14.81 14.48 9.65
N ARG A 88 -14.66 13.39 8.86
CA ARG A 88 -15.68 12.33 8.76
C ARG A 88 -15.44 11.16 9.70
N LEU A 89 -14.19 10.80 9.95
CA LEU A 89 -13.81 9.59 10.70
C LEU A 89 -12.94 9.88 11.93
N GLY A 90 -12.30 11.04 11.98
CA GLY A 90 -11.30 11.39 13.00
C GLY A 90 -9.86 11.20 12.54
N PRO A 91 -8.90 11.37 13.46
CA PRO A 91 -7.47 11.28 13.17
C PRO A 91 -7.06 9.91 12.63
N ILE A 92 -6.15 9.91 11.66
CA ILE A 92 -5.70 8.69 10.97
C ILE A 92 -4.73 7.92 11.88
N ASP A 93 -5.07 6.67 12.20
CA ASP A 93 -4.24 5.76 13.00
C ASP A 93 -3.34 4.87 12.10
N ILE A 94 -3.82 4.55 10.90
CA ILE A 94 -3.18 3.62 9.97
C ILE A 94 -3.16 4.23 8.57
N LEU A 95 -1.96 4.31 7.97
CA LEU A 95 -1.78 4.78 6.60
C LEU A 95 -1.19 3.66 5.75
N PHE A 96 -1.88 3.27 4.67
CA PHE A 96 -1.34 2.44 3.61
C PHE A 96 -1.10 3.27 2.35
N ASN A 97 0.15 3.58 2.05
CA ASN A 97 0.58 4.20 0.81
C ASN A 97 0.72 3.13 -0.27
N ASN A 98 -0.36 2.88 -1.00
CA ASN A 98 -0.38 1.84 -2.02
C ASN A 98 -0.47 2.38 -3.46
N ALA A 99 -0.90 3.62 -3.65
CA ALA A 99 -0.95 4.22 -4.98
C ALA A 99 0.44 4.25 -5.64
N GLY A 100 0.51 3.79 -6.88
CA GLY A 100 1.74 3.80 -7.65
C GLY A 100 1.45 3.75 -9.16
N VAL A 101 2.44 4.14 -9.96
CA VAL A 101 2.37 4.12 -11.42
C VAL A 101 3.66 3.59 -12.02
N ASN A 102 3.54 2.99 -13.20
CA ASN A 102 4.64 2.70 -14.09
C ASN A 102 4.20 2.94 -15.55
N PRO A 103 4.33 4.16 -16.07
CA PRO A 103 3.90 4.50 -17.42
C PRO A 103 4.89 4.08 -18.53
N PHE A 104 6.05 3.53 -18.17
CA PHE A 104 7.10 3.20 -19.14
C PHE A 104 7.63 1.78 -18.90
N HIS A 105 7.69 1.00 -19.99
CA HIS A 105 8.33 -0.30 -20.06
C HIS A 105 9.46 -0.22 -21.09
N GLY A 106 10.70 -0.45 -20.65
CA GLY A 106 11.90 -0.38 -21.48
C GLY A 106 13.14 -0.09 -20.65
N SER A 107 14.27 0.09 -21.33
CA SER A 107 15.56 0.40 -20.71
C SER A 107 15.50 1.69 -19.89
N ALA A 108 16.12 1.68 -18.71
CA ALA A 108 16.25 2.89 -17.90
C ALA A 108 17.01 4.01 -18.62
N SER A 109 17.84 3.67 -19.62
CA SER A 109 18.57 4.63 -20.43
C SER A 109 17.69 5.37 -21.46
N ASP A 110 16.53 4.82 -21.79
CA ASP A 110 15.63 5.32 -22.83
C ASP A 110 14.35 5.96 -22.28
N ILE A 111 14.22 6.04 -20.96
CA ILE A 111 13.02 6.61 -20.32
C ILE A 111 12.93 8.11 -20.60
N PRO A 112 11.79 8.63 -21.12
CA PRO A 112 11.57 10.06 -21.23
C PRO A 112 11.49 10.75 -19.86
N ASP A 113 11.96 11.99 -19.76
CA ASP A 113 11.96 12.77 -18.51
C ASP A 113 10.56 12.89 -17.90
N GLU A 114 9.52 13.04 -18.70
CA GLU A 114 8.14 13.13 -18.24
C GLU A 114 7.67 11.83 -17.57
N ALA A 115 8.11 10.67 -18.09
CA ALA A 115 7.79 9.39 -17.50
C ALA A 115 8.59 9.16 -16.21
N PHE A 116 9.87 9.53 -16.20
CA PHE A 116 10.71 9.51 -15.00
C PHE A 116 10.11 10.37 -13.89
N ASP A 117 9.82 11.64 -14.18
CA ASP A 117 9.20 12.57 -13.23
C ASP A 117 7.86 12.06 -12.73
N LYS A 118 7.05 11.49 -13.60
CA LYS A 118 5.76 10.90 -13.23
C LYS A 118 5.90 9.75 -12.23
N ILE A 119 6.88 8.87 -12.46
CA ILE A 119 7.17 7.76 -11.54
C ILE A 119 7.63 8.32 -10.18
N MET A 120 8.64 9.18 -10.16
CA MET A 120 9.22 9.71 -8.92
C MET A 120 8.23 10.58 -8.14
N ASN A 121 7.46 11.41 -8.83
CA ASN A 121 6.44 12.24 -8.20
C ASN A 121 5.31 11.42 -7.59
N THR A 122 4.85 10.38 -8.29
CA THR A 122 3.71 9.58 -7.82
C THR A 122 4.14 8.52 -6.81
N ASN A 123 5.26 7.82 -7.02
CA ASN A 123 5.63 6.68 -6.18
C ASN A 123 6.42 7.11 -4.93
N VAL A 124 7.22 8.18 -5.02
CA VAL A 124 8.10 8.60 -3.92
C VAL A 124 7.62 9.88 -3.25
N ARG A 125 7.49 10.95 -4.03
CA ARG A 125 7.16 12.28 -3.48
C ARG A 125 5.78 12.30 -2.82
N SER A 126 4.78 11.64 -3.42
CA SER A 126 3.44 11.59 -2.83
C SER A 126 3.43 10.84 -1.50
N ASN A 127 4.20 9.73 -1.39
CA ASN A 127 4.34 8.97 -0.15
C ASN A 127 4.96 9.84 0.96
N HIS A 128 6.00 10.61 0.62
CA HIS A 128 6.60 11.55 1.55
C HIS A 128 5.60 12.62 2.03
N TRP A 129 4.84 13.23 1.11
CA TRP A 129 3.88 14.28 1.47
C TRP A 129 2.79 13.78 2.41
N ILE A 130 2.15 12.65 2.09
CA ILE A 130 1.05 12.16 2.92
C ILE A 130 1.53 11.67 4.29
N CYS A 131 2.75 11.09 4.38
CA CYS A 131 3.36 10.76 5.66
C CYS A 131 3.53 12.02 6.53
N GLN A 132 4.04 13.13 5.97
CA GLN A 132 4.16 14.39 6.70
C GLN A 132 2.80 14.91 7.22
N MET A 133 1.71 14.66 6.49
CA MET A 133 0.38 15.14 6.85
C MET A 133 -0.28 14.33 7.98
N VAL A 134 0.00 13.02 8.08
CA VAL A 134 -0.60 12.15 9.11
C VAL A 134 0.25 12.03 10.38
N LEU A 135 1.55 12.24 10.29
CA LEU A 135 2.48 12.12 11.42
C LEU A 135 2.16 12.99 12.63
N PRO A 136 1.70 14.25 12.50
CA PRO A 136 1.38 15.08 13.67
C PRO A 136 0.39 14.43 14.63
N ASP A 137 -0.67 13.81 14.13
CA ASP A 137 -1.67 13.13 14.97
C ASP A 137 -1.12 11.86 15.59
N MET A 138 -0.38 11.07 14.84
CA MET A 138 0.26 9.84 15.34
C MET A 138 1.27 10.18 16.45
N ILE A 139 2.05 11.26 16.31
CA ILE A 139 3.00 11.75 17.32
C ILE A 139 2.25 12.20 18.58
N ALA A 140 1.17 12.96 18.43
CA ALA A 140 0.36 13.43 19.56
C ALA A 140 -0.28 12.26 20.34
N LYS A 141 -0.73 11.22 19.64
CA LYS A 141 -1.30 10.00 20.22
C LYS A 141 -0.24 9.04 20.77
N LYS A 142 1.03 9.16 20.36
CA LYS A 142 2.10 8.16 20.56
C LYS A 142 1.65 6.76 20.10
N ASP A 143 0.97 6.71 18.99
CA ASP A 143 0.49 5.49 18.36
C ASP A 143 0.20 5.74 16.89
N GLY A 144 0.74 4.91 16.00
CA GLY A 144 0.51 5.02 14.57
C GLY A 144 1.18 3.92 13.77
N VAL A 145 0.60 3.65 12.60
CA VAL A 145 1.16 2.67 11.65
C VAL A 145 1.19 3.27 10.25
N ILE A 146 2.35 3.23 9.62
CA ILE A 146 2.53 3.59 8.21
C ILE A 146 3.07 2.37 7.47
N VAL A 147 2.40 1.99 6.39
CA VAL A 147 2.86 0.95 5.47
C VAL A 147 2.99 1.53 4.07
N ILE A 148 4.18 1.40 3.48
CA ILE A 148 4.42 1.83 2.10
C ILE A 148 4.52 0.60 1.20
N THR A 149 3.64 0.51 0.21
CA THR A 149 3.69 -0.55 -0.80
C THR A 149 4.84 -0.28 -1.76
N SER A 150 5.95 -0.95 -1.51
CA SER A 150 7.10 -1.02 -2.40
C SER A 150 6.88 -2.11 -3.47
N SER A 151 7.85 -2.95 -3.72
CA SER A 151 7.81 -4.08 -4.66
C SER A 151 8.97 -5.03 -4.38
N ASN A 152 8.83 -6.29 -4.74
CA ASN A 152 9.99 -7.18 -4.83
C ASN A 152 11.02 -6.70 -5.88
N GLY A 153 10.60 -5.87 -6.85
CA GLY A 153 11.47 -5.18 -7.80
C GLY A 153 12.47 -4.21 -7.15
N ALA A 154 12.26 -3.80 -5.88
CA ALA A 154 13.25 -3.03 -5.13
C ALA A 154 14.54 -3.83 -4.80
N PHE A 155 14.50 -5.15 -4.90
CA PHE A 155 15.60 -6.08 -4.58
C PHE A 155 16.21 -6.76 -5.80
N MET A 156 15.65 -6.52 -6.98
CA MET A 156 16.07 -7.20 -8.22
C MET A 156 16.35 -6.18 -9.32
N PRO A 157 17.42 -6.37 -10.11
CA PRO A 157 17.61 -5.60 -11.31
C PRO A 157 16.52 -5.91 -12.35
N SER A 158 16.18 -4.94 -13.16
CA SER A 158 15.25 -5.11 -14.30
C SER A 158 15.76 -4.34 -15.49
N THR A 159 15.74 -4.98 -16.65
CA THR A 159 16.06 -4.35 -17.94
C THR A 159 14.89 -3.55 -18.53
N GLU A 160 13.68 -3.73 -17.98
CA GLU A 160 12.45 -3.13 -18.52
C GLU A 160 11.72 -2.22 -17.52
N LEU A 161 12.03 -2.34 -16.23
CA LEU A 161 11.35 -1.62 -15.13
C LEU A 161 12.34 -0.83 -14.26
N GLY A 162 13.51 -0.42 -14.82
CA GLY A 162 14.60 0.13 -14.02
C GLY A 162 14.20 1.33 -13.17
N THR A 163 13.57 2.35 -13.76
CA THR A 163 13.14 3.54 -13.00
C THR A 163 12.04 3.25 -11.99
N TYR A 164 11.12 2.34 -12.31
CA TYR A 164 10.13 1.86 -11.34
C TYR A 164 10.83 1.19 -10.14
N ALA A 165 11.79 0.30 -10.40
CA ALA A 165 12.57 -0.37 -9.36
C ALA A 165 13.34 0.64 -8.49
N ILE A 166 13.93 1.68 -9.09
CA ILE A 166 14.57 2.80 -8.37
C ILE A 166 13.57 3.47 -7.42
N SER A 167 12.37 3.79 -7.90
CA SER A 167 11.34 4.41 -7.05
C SER A 167 10.93 3.51 -5.88
N LYS A 168 10.87 2.19 -6.10
CA LYS A 168 10.51 1.22 -5.07
C LYS A 168 11.64 0.98 -4.07
N ALA A 169 12.90 1.06 -4.49
CA ALA A 169 14.05 1.09 -3.59
C ALA A 169 14.11 2.39 -2.76
N ALA A 170 13.73 3.54 -3.32
CA ALA A 170 13.60 4.80 -2.59
C ALA A 170 12.52 4.72 -1.49
N ASP A 171 11.40 4.02 -1.74
CA ASP A 171 10.39 3.74 -0.71
C ASP A 171 10.97 2.99 0.50
N LEU A 172 11.88 2.03 0.30
CA LEU A 172 12.55 1.31 1.40
C LEU A 172 13.44 2.24 2.23
N ALA A 173 14.12 3.19 1.59
CA ALA A 173 14.91 4.21 2.30
C ALA A 173 14.00 5.14 3.11
N LEU A 174 12.86 5.58 2.54
CA LEU A 174 11.88 6.42 3.23
C LEU A 174 11.32 5.69 4.46
N VAL A 175 10.97 4.41 4.33
CA VAL A 175 10.49 3.57 5.44
C VAL A 175 11.50 3.54 6.58
N ARG A 176 12.78 3.24 6.31
CA ARG A 176 13.82 3.18 7.34
C ARG A 176 14.05 4.50 8.04
N ASN A 177 14.05 5.61 7.29
CA ASN A 177 14.23 6.94 7.88
C ASN A 177 13.04 7.30 8.80
N LEU A 178 11.81 7.15 8.33
CA LEU A 178 10.64 7.44 9.15
C LEU A 178 10.54 6.54 10.38
N ALA A 179 10.91 5.25 10.26
CA ALA A 179 10.96 4.33 11.40
C ALA A 179 11.98 4.78 12.45
N ALA A 180 13.17 5.21 12.03
CA ALA A 180 14.21 5.71 12.92
C ALA A 180 13.82 7.04 13.60
N GLU A 181 13.20 7.96 12.85
CA GLU A 181 12.77 9.28 13.36
C GLU A 181 11.62 9.18 14.36
N HIS A 182 10.67 8.27 14.13
CA HIS A 182 9.40 8.28 14.85
C HIS A 182 9.18 7.06 15.77
N GLY A 183 10.11 6.09 15.80
CA GLY A 183 9.99 4.93 16.66
C GLY A 183 9.85 5.25 18.16
N SER A 184 10.49 6.32 18.63
CA SER A 184 10.35 6.80 20.02
C SER A 184 8.95 7.34 20.35
N ASN A 185 8.14 7.65 19.32
CA ASN A 185 6.73 8.01 19.44
C ASN A 185 5.79 6.81 19.28
N ASN A 186 6.33 5.57 19.33
CA ASN A 186 5.56 4.35 19.09
C ASN A 186 4.85 4.32 17.72
N ILE A 187 5.48 4.93 16.70
CA ILE A 187 5.00 4.89 15.32
C ILE A 187 5.80 3.83 14.57
N ARG A 188 5.11 2.85 14.01
CA ARG A 188 5.72 1.77 13.22
C ARG A 188 5.61 2.10 11.74
N VAL A 189 6.72 2.01 11.03
CA VAL A 189 6.78 2.27 9.59
C VAL A 189 7.42 1.08 8.91
N ASN A 190 6.69 0.38 8.02
CA ASN A 190 7.18 -0.79 7.32
C ASN A 190 6.87 -0.71 5.82
N ALA A 191 7.61 -1.45 5.02
CA ALA A 191 7.32 -1.66 3.60
C ALA A 191 6.60 -2.99 3.39
N LEU A 192 5.55 -2.98 2.57
CA LEU A 192 5.01 -4.18 1.94
C LEU A 192 5.64 -4.29 0.55
N CYS A 193 6.27 -5.42 0.23
CA CYS A 193 6.97 -5.67 -1.02
C CYS A 193 6.31 -6.83 -1.79
N PRO A 194 5.19 -6.57 -2.50
CA PRO A 194 4.52 -7.61 -3.27
C PRO A 194 5.34 -8.07 -4.47
N GLY A 195 5.15 -9.33 -4.85
CA GLY A 195 5.49 -9.83 -6.16
C GLY A 195 4.41 -9.52 -7.19
N VAL A 196 4.23 -10.42 -8.16
CA VAL A 196 3.19 -10.28 -9.18
C VAL A 196 1.88 -10.83 -8.65
N PHE A 197 0.89 -9.95 -8.55
CA PHE A 197 -0.50 -10.27 -8.23
C PHE A 197 -1.38 -10.02 -9.45
N LYS A 198 -2.44 -10.81 -9.64
CA LYS A 198 -3.40 -10.67 -10.75
C LYS A 198 -4.23 -9.41 -10.60
N THR A 199 -3.68 -8.29 -11.04
CA THR A 199 -4.31 -6.97 -11.01
C THR A 199 -4.29 -6.35 -12.39
N ARG A 200 -5.14 -5.32 -12.59
CA ARG A 200 -5.08 -4.52 -13.83
C ARG A 200 -3.70 -3.86 -14.04
N PHE A 201 -3.00 -3.51 -12.97
CA PHE A 201 -1.66 -2.91 -13.05
C PHE A 201 -0.63 -3.89 -13.64
N ALA A 202 -0.72 -5.17 -13.28
CA ALA A 202 0.19 -6.22 -13.73
C ALA A 202 -0.34 -7.02 -14.94
N HIS A 203 -1.44 -6.54 -15.59
CA HIS A 203 -2.14 -7.28 -16.64
C HIS A 203 -1.22 -7.77 -17.78
N VAL A 204 -0.25 -6.96 -18.17
CA VAL A 204 0.73 -7.33 -19.20
C VAL A 204 1.56 -8.58 -18.84
N LEU A 205 1.73 -8.87 -17.54
CA LEU A 205 2.55 -9.98 -17.05
C LEU A 205 1.80 -11.31 -16.96
N TRP A 206 0.47 -11.30 -16.95
CA TRP A 206 -0.34 -12.50 -16.73
C TRP A 206 -1.47 -12.73 -17.75
N ASN A 207 -1.64 -11.86 -18.72
CA ASN A 207 -2.72 -11.96 -19.73
C ASN A 207 -2.30 -12.66 -21.04
N ASP A 208 -1.00 -12.89 -21.23
CA ASP A 208 -0.46 -13.64 -22.36
C ASP A 208 -0.12 -15.06 -21.89
N GLU A 209 -0.75 -16.10 -22.49
CA GLU A 209 -0.61 -17.49 -22.04
C GLU A 209 0.86 -17.91 -21.96
N ASP A 210 1.63 -17.70 -23.03
CA ASP A 210 3.05 -18.10 -23.10
C ASP A 210 3.95 -17.28 -22.14
N GLY A 211 3.70 -15.98 -22.00
CA GLY A 211 4.44 -15.08 -21.12
C GLY A 211 4.06 -15.29 -19.64
N SER A 212 2.80 -15.60 -19.39
CA SER A 212 2.25 -15.89 -18.07
C SER A 212 2.87 -17.16 -17.46
N GLU A 213 2.95 -18.25 -18.25
CA GLU A 213 3.58 -19.50 -17.79
C GLU A 213 5.06 -19.31 -17.45
N ARG A 214 5.82 -18.60 -18.31
CA ARG A 214 7.25 -18.30 -18.04
C ARG A 214 7.43 -17.44 -16.79
N SER A 215 6.61 -16.40 -16.62
CA SER A 215 6.67 -15.52 -15.46
C SER A 215 6.28 -16.25 -14.18
N ALA A 216 5.26 -17.13 -14.22
CA ALA A 216 4.87 -17.97 -13.11
C ALA A 216 5.93 -19.03 -12.76
N ALA A 217 6.64 -19.56 -13.77
CA ALA A 217 7.73 -20.53 -13.56
C ALA A 217 8.90 -19.97 -12.75
N GLU A 218 9.11 -18.65 -12.75
CA GLU A 218 10.13 -17.97 -11.94
C GLU A 218 9.73 -17.81 -10.47
N ILE A 219 8.45 -17.98 -10.14
CA ILE A 219 7.92 -17.92 -8.79
C ILE A 219 8.01 -19.31 -8.16
N THR A 220 8.47 -19.41 -6.92
CA THR A 220 8.61 -20.73 -6.25
C THR A 220 7.28 -21.45 -6.10
N LEU A 221 6.20 -20.71 -5.78
CA LEU A 221 4.84 -21.27 -5.71
C LEU A 221 4.20 -21.56 -7.07
N LYS A 222 4.90 -21.29 -8.20
CA LYS A 222 4.46 -21.58 -9.57
C LYS A 222 3.12 -20.96 -9.97
N ARG A 223 2.76 -19.84 -9.34
CA ARG A 223 1.56 -19.08 -9.64
C ARG A 223 1.72 -17.62 -9.27
N PHE A 224 0.89 -16.77 -9.83
CA PHE A 224 0.70 -15.41 -9.37
C PHE A 224 -0.12 -15.37 -8.07
N GLY A 225 0.06 -14.30 -7.28
CA GLY A 225 -0.79 -14.04 -6.13
C GLY A 225 -2.16 -13.51 -6.55
N GLU A 226 -3.19 -13.85 -5.79
CA GLU A 226 -4.50 -13.20 -5.89
C GLU A 226 -4.54 -12.02 -4.91
N PRO A 227 -5.12 -10.85 -5.27
CA PRO A 227 -5.15 -9.67 -4.41
C PRO A 227 -5.66 -9.95 -2.99
N GLU A 228 -6.64 -10.84 -2.85
CA GLU A 228 -7.29 -11.21 -1.58
C GLU A 228 -6.31 -11.86 -0.59
N GLU A 229 -5.22 -12.46 -1.07
CA GLU A 229 -4.16 -13.04 -0.22
C GLU A 229 -3.41 -11.95 0.58
N LEU A 230 -3.57 -10.67 0.23
CA LEU A 230 -2.99 -9.55 0.97
C LEU A 230 -3.85 -9.06 2.14
N ARG A 231 -5.11 -9.52 2.29
CA ARG A 231 -5.99 -9.13 3.40
C ARG A 231 -5.35 -9.44 4.76
N GLY A 232 -4.87 -10.67 4.95
CA GLY A 232 -4.22 -11.07 6.20
C GLY A 232 -2.94 -10.30 6.49
N VAL A 233 -2.16 -9.98 5.45
CA VAL A 233 -0.93 -9.19 5.56
C VAL A 233 -1.21 -7.76 5.99
N SER A 234 -2.27 -7.12 5.48
CA SER A 234 -2.65 -5.76 5.89
C SER A 234 -3.02 -5.71 7.36
N VAL A 235 -3.80 -6.68 7.84
CA VAL A 235 -4.19 -6.78 9.25
C VAL A 235 -2.98 -7.01 10.14
N PHE A 236 -2.08 -7.94 9.76
CA PHE A 236 -0.84 -8.19 10.51
C PHE A 236 -0.01 -6.91 10.66
N LEU A 237 0.31 -6.23 9.57
CA LEU A 237 1.14 -5.03 9.59
C LEU A 237 0.50 -3.88 10.39
N ALA A 238 -0.83 -3.73 10.30
CA ALA A 238 -1.58 -2.67 10.97
C ALA A 238 -1.78 -2.91 12.47
N SER A 239 -1.81 -4.15 12.91
CA SER A 239 -2.26 -4.54 14.26
C SER A 239 -1.13 -4.70 15.28
N ARG A 240 -1.51 -5.01 16.53
CA ARG A 240 -0.57 -5.32 17.60
C ARG A 240 0.21 -6.62 17.38
N ALA A 241 -0.21 -7.47 16.45
CA ALA A 241 0.52 -8.66 16.05
C ALA A 241 1.92 -8.33 15.48
N ALA A 242 2.10 -7.13 14.93
CA ALA A 242 3.39 -6.62 14.44
C ALA A 242 4.00 -5.54 15.35
N SER A 243 3.67 -5.51 16.65
CA SER A 243 4.06 -4.43 17.59
C SER A 243 5.57 -4.23 17.76
N TYR A 244 6.39 -5.25 17.48
CA TYR A 244 7.85 -5.15 17.56
C TYR A 244 8.52 -5.14 16.18
N MET A 245 7.77 -4.70 15.13
CA MET A 245 8.23 -4.65 13.75
C MET A 245 8.15 -3.22 13.22
N THR A 246 9.31 -2.62 12.92
CA THR A 246 9.44 -1.30 12.30
C THR A 246 10.73 -1.20 11.48
N GLY A 247 10.73 -0.43 10.39
CA GLY A 247 11.85 -0.28 9.46
C GLY A 247 12.05 -1.46 8.50
N GLU A 248 11.15 -2.44 8.51
CA GLU A 248 11.30 -3.70 7.80
C GLU A 248 10.62 -3.68 6.42
N ALA A 249 11.11 -4.55 5.55
CA ALA A 249 10.54 -4.83 4.23
C ALA A 249 9.95 -6.25 4.21
N LEU A 250 8.63 -6.35 4.30
CA LEU A 250 7.92 -7.63 4.24
C LEU A 250 7.67 -8.03 2.79
N ILE A 251 8.41 -9.02 2.30
CA ILE A 251 8.28 -9.55 0.94
C ILE A 251 7.15 -10.58 0.90
N VAL A 252 6.21 -10.40 -0.04
CA VAL A 252 5.08 -11.31 -0.28
C VAL A 252 5.00 -11.55 -1.79
N ASP A 253 5.80 -12.50 -2.29
CA ASP A 253 6.04 -12.67 -3.73
C ASP A 253 6.07 -14.13 -4.20
N GLY A 254 5.58 -15.05 -3.37
CA GLY A 254 5.58 -16.47 -3.68
C GLY A 254 6.98 -17.08 -3.76
N GLY A 255 8.00 -16.41 -3.18
CA GLY A 255 9.38 -16.87 -3.14
C GLY A 255 10.20 -16.53 -4.41
N ARG A 256 9.81 -15.48 -5.14
CA ARG A 256 10.53 -15.07 -6.36
C ARG A 256 11.91 -14.48 -6.05
N VAL A 257 12.02 -13.63 -5.03
CA VAL A 257 13.28 -12.93 -4.70
C VAL A 257 14.20 -13.78 -3.83
N MET A 258 13.66 -14.40 -2.79
CA MET A 258 14.48 -14.99 -1.71
C MET A 258 15.04 -16.40 -2.02
N VAL A 259 14.64 -17.00 -3.12
CA VAL A 259 15.01 -18.39 -3.47
C VAL A 259 15.92 -18.45 -4.70
N ARG A 260 16.41 -17.30 -5.18
CA ARG A 260 17.38 -17.23 -6.30
C ARG A 260 18.81 -17.17 -5.79
#